data_2a43a0d23248995d2e8291edc9e0a681
#
_entry.id   2a43a0d23248995d2e8291edc9e0a681
#
_cell.length_a   1.000
_cell.length_b   1.000
_cell.length_c   1.000
_cell.angle_alpha   90.00
_cell.angle_beta   90.00
_cell.angle_gamma   90.00
#
_symmetry.space_group_name_H-M   'P 1'
#
loop_
_entity.id
_entity.type
_entity.pdbx_description
1 polymer ?
#
loop_
_entity_poly.entity_id
_entity_poly.type
_entity_poly.pdbx_seq_one_letter_code
_entity_poly.pdbx_strand_id
1 'polypeptide(L)'
;MGHTCNSIIINAPYDLVFAISNDIPRWTELFGSEYKKAEIIKQENNKITFRLTDDEEKSWVSFRLLNKDNFYTYSERFEPKFPFNFMKIIWLYTPKPDGIELTWIQHFQMDPKAKFNDSQVEGFINEGSQHNLKIFKDIIENEAGE
;
A
#
# COMPACT_ATOMS: atom_id res chain seq x y z
N MET A 1 -17.68 -7.30 6.89
CA MET A 1 -16.36 -6.67 6.95
C MET A 1 -15.33 -7.48 6.22
N GLY A 2 -14.48 -6.82 5.44
CA GLY A 2 -13.39 -7.46 4.74
C GLY A 2 -12.09 -7.34 5.52
N HIS A 3 -11.25 -8.37 5.41
CA HIS A 3 -9.94 -8.41 6.06
C HIS A 3 -8.96 -9.17 5.18
N THR A 4 -7.80 -8.59 4.91
CA THR A 4 -6.74 -9.24 4.16
C THR A 4 -5.40 -9.08 4.87
N CYS A 5 -4.52 -10.06 4.69
CA CYS A 5 -3.16 -10.03 5.23
C CYS A 5 -2.24 -10.79 4.27
N ASN A 6 -1.29 -10.08 3.70
CA ASN A 6 -0.33 -10.64 2.76
C ASN A 6 1.06 -10.14 3.09
N SER A 7 2.07 -10.97 2.91
CA SER A 7 3.44 -10.59 3.23
C SER A 7 4.46 -11.18 2.25
N ILE A 8 5.64 -10.58 2.23
CA ILE A 8 6.79 -11.06 1.47
C ILE A 8 8.07 -10.66 2.20
N ILE A 9 9.12 -11.45 2.06
CA ILE A 9 10.43 -11.12 2.62
C ILE A 9 11.27 -10.46 1.53
N ILE A 10 11.79 -9.25 1.85
CA ILE A 10 12.62 -8.45 0.96
C ILE A 10 14.05 -8.48 1.50
N ASN A 11 14.98 -8.99 0.72
CA ASN A 11 16.39 -9.07 1.10
C ASN A 11 17.09 -7.73 0.86
N ALA A 12 16.87 -6.79 1.76
CA ALA A 12 17.44 -5.44 1.70
C ALA A 12 17.42 -4.84 3.11
N PRO A 13 18.28 -3.82 3.38
CA PRO A 13 18.27 -3.15 4.68
C PRO A 13 16.95 -2.44 4.94
N TYR A 14 16.55 -2.40 6.22
CA TYR A 14 15.28 -1.77 6.60
C TYR A 14 15.14 -0.34 6.11
N ASP A 15 16.19 0.48 6.26
CA ASP A 15 16.11 1.89 5.84
C ASP A 15 15.75 2.01 4.36
N LEU A 16 16.31 1.15 3.53
CA LEU A 16 16.03 1.16 2.09
C LEU A 16 14.62 0.66 1.79
N VAL A 17 14.21 -0.44 2.43
CA VAL A 17 12.85 -0.99 2.26
C VAL A 17 11.81 0.05 2.65
N PHE A 18 12.01 0.71 3.80
CA PHE A 18 11.07 1.72 4.27
C PHE A 18 11.04 2.94 3.33
N ALA A 19 12.20 3.44 2.92
CA ALA A 19 12.28 4.62 2.07
C ALA A 19 11.63 4.39 0.70
N ILE A 20 11.96 3.30 0.03
CA ILE A 20 11.42 3.02 -1.30
C ILE A 20 9.93 2.72 -1.25
N SER A 21 9.50 1.88 -0.30
CA SER A 21 8.09 1.49 -0.21
C SER A 21 7.16 2.64 0.14
N ASN A 22 7.68 3.72 0.72
CA ASN A 22 6.90 4.91 1.07
C ASN A 22 7.17 6.11 0.18
N ASP A 23 7.88 5.91 -0.93
CA ASP A 23 8.09 6.95 -1.94
C ASP A 23 6.86 6.99 -2.86
N ILE A 24 5.83 7.70 -2.43
CA ILE A 24 4.52 7.71 -3.07
C ILE A 24 4.59 7.96 -4.60
N PRO A 25 5.36 8.95 -5.10
CA PRO A 25 5.44 9.15 -6.55
C PRO A 25 5.91 7.91 -7.33
N ARG A 26 6.67 7.02 -6.71
CA ARG A 26 7.12 5.77 -7.34
C ARG A 26 6.06 4.67 -7.33
N TRP A 27 4.92 4.89 -6.71
CA TRP A 27 3.86 3.87 -6.70
C TRP A 27 3.32 3.58 -8.10
N THR A 28 3.52 4.47 -9.07
CA THR A 28 3.19 4.20 -10.47
C THR A 28 4.01 3.05 -11.05
N GLU A 29 5.20 2.79 -10.53
CA GLU A 29 5.99 1.62 -10.93
C GLU A 29 5.91 0.48 -9.92
N LEU A 30 5.90 0.80 -8.62
CA LEU A 30 5.89 -0.21 -7.55
C LEU A 30 4.62 -1.06 -7.54
N PHE A 31 3.49 -0.47 -7.94
CA PHE A 31 2.21 -1.18 -8.04
C PHE A 31 1.92 -1.64 -9.48
N GLY A 32 2.96 -1.75 -10.31
CA GLY A 32 2.78 -2.15 -11.70
C GLY A 32 1.99 -1.11 -12.46
N SER A 33 0.95 -1.54 -13.17
CA SER A 33 0.09 -0.64 -13.95
C SER A 33 -1.17 -0.22 -13.22
N GLU A 34 -1.27 -0.47 -11.90
CA GLU A 34 -2.48 -0.19 -11.13
C GLU A 34 -2.78 1.31 -11.04
N TYR A 35 -1.75 2.13 -10.87
CA TYR A 35 -1.92 3.58 -10.75
C TYR A 35 -1.25 4.31 -11.90
N LYS A 36 -2.03 5.17 -12.55
CA LYS A 36 -1.55 6.06 -13.61
C LYS A 36 -0.81 7.27 -13.02
N LYS A 37 -1.27 7.74 -11.85
CA LYS A 37 -0.66 8.86 -11.13
C LYS A 37 -0.65 8.59 -9.65
N ALA A 38 0.40 9.04 -8.99
CA ALA A 38 0.53 9.01 -7.54
C ALA A 38 1.18 10.34 -7.13
N GLU A 39 0.41 11.20 -6.46
CA GLU A 39 0.81 12.59 -6.21
C GLU A 39 0.72 12.92 -4.73
N ILE A 40 1.79 13.53 -4.18
CA ILE A 40 1.76 14.06 -2.83
C ILE A 40 1.08 15.42 -2.88
N ILE A 41 -0.02 15.56 -2.12
CA ILE A 41 -0.74 16.82 -2.00
C ILE A 41 -0.12 17.67 -0.90
N LYS A 42 0.21 17.03 0.24
CA LYS A 42 0.75 17.71 1.41
C LYS A 42 1.56 16.73 2.23
N GLN A 43 2.66 17.20 2.77
CA GLN A 43 3.48 16.39 3.68
C GLN A 43 3.83 17.23 4.90
N GLU A 44 3.43 16.78 6.08
CA GLU A 44 3.69 17.43 7.35
C GLU A 44 4.23 16.42 8.34
N ASN A 45 5.48 16.60 8.76
CA ASN A 45 6.13 15.66 9.69
C ASN A 45 6.02 14.23 9.14
N ASN A 46 5.29 13.36 9.84
CA ASN A 46 5.14 11.95 9.48
C ASN A 46 3.84 11.65 8.74
N LYS A 47 3.09 12.69 8.34
CA LYS A 47 1.81 12.51 7.65
C LYS A 47 1.91 12.94 6.19
N ILE A 48 1.54 12.06 5.29
CA ILE A 48 1.47 12.35 3.85
C ILE A 48 0.01 12.28 3.44
N THR A 49 -0.48 13.36 2.81
CA THR A 49 -1.78 13.36 2.13
C THR A 49 -1.50 13.24 0.64
N PHE A 50 -2.13 12.29 -0.03
CA PHE A 50 -1.79 11.98 -1.42
C PHE A 50 -3.01 11.58 -2.22
N ARG A 51 -2.89 11.71 -3.56
CA ARG A 51 -3.92 11.31 -4.50
C ARG A 51 -3.39 10.19 -5.38
N LEU A 52 -4.20 9.15 -5.54
CA LEU A 52 -3.95 8.09 -6.50
C LEU A 52 -4.99 8.19 -7.62
N THR A 53 -4.54 7.94 -8.85
CA THR A 53 -5.42 7.89 -10.02
C THR A 53 -5.18 6.56 -10.71
N ASP A 54 -6.26 5.80 -10.96
CA ASP A 54 -6.15 4.53 -11.66
C ASP A 54 -6.16 4.72 -13.20
N ASP A 55 -6.08 3.63 -13.94
CA ASP A 55 -6.03 3.68 -15.41
C ASP A 55 -7.39 4.03 -16.04
N GLU A 56 -8.47 4.03 -15.26
CA GLU A 56 -9.79 4.48 -15.70
C GLU A 56 -10.06 5.95 -15.35
N GLU A 57 -9.03 6.69 -14.95
CA GLU A 57 -9.10 8.10 -14.54
C GLU A 57 -9.89 8.33 -13.25
N LYS A 58 -10.14 7.27 -12.47
CA LYS A 58 -10.75 7.40 -11.14
C LYS A 58 -9.67 7.77 -10.15
N SER A 59 -9.95 8.75 -9.30
CA SER A 59 -8.97 9.18 -8.31
C SER A 59 -9.58 9.27 -6.92
N TRP A 60 -8.74 9.17 -5.91
CA TRP A 60 -9.13 9.32 -4.51
C TRP A 60 -7.96 9.86 -3.71
N VAL A 61 -8.30 10.46 -2.59
CA VAL A 61 -7.31 11.03 -1.66
C VAL A 61 -7.25 10.16 -0.42
N SER A 62 -6.04 9.91 0.03
CA SER A 62 -5.75 9.14 1.25
C SER A 62 -4.73 9.89 2.09
N PHE A 63 -4.64 9.53 3.36
CA PHE A 63 -3.51 9.94 4.17
C PHE A 63 -2.72 8.72 4.63
N ARG A 64 -1.45 8.95 4.96
CA ARG A 64 -0.53 7.92 5.41
C ARG A 64 0.32 8.45 6.54
N LEU A 65 0.34 7.72 7.64
CA LEU A 65 1.17 8.03 8.80
C LEU A 65 2.39 7.12 8.77
N LEU A 66 3.58 7.71 8.81
CA LEU A 66 4.84 6.96 8.81
C LEU A 66 5.36 6.84 10.23
N ASN A 67 5.61 5.63 10.69
CA ASN A 67 6.19 5.37 11.99
C ASN A 67 7.42 4.47 11.82
N LYS A 68 8.48 5.05 11.29
CA LYS A 68 9.71 4.33 10.97
C LYS A 68 10.35 3.71 12.21
N ASP A 69 10.36 4.43 13.31
CA ASP A 69 11.01 3.97 14.55
C ASP A 69 10.30 2.75 15.15
N ASN A 70 9.02 2.58 14.88
CA ASN A 70 8.24 1.45 15.38
C ASN A 70 7.84 0.47 14.28
N PHE A 71 8.44 0.58 13.10
CA PHE A 71 8.36 -0.43 12.03
C PHE A 71 6.96 -0.63 11.45
N TYR A 72 6.19 0.46 11.28
CA TYR A 72 4.89 0.36 10.61
C TYR A 72 4.48 1.66 9.95
N THR A 73 3.47 1.55 9.07
CA THR A 73 2.75 2.70 8.53
C THR A 73 1.25 2.42 8.61
N TYR A 74 0.45 3.49 8.60
CA TYR A 74 -1.00 3.41 8.62
C TYR A 74 -1.57 4.32 7.56
N SER A 75 -2.55 3.85 6.79
CA SER A 75 -3.21 4.65 5.75
C SER A 75 -4.71 4.49 5.83
N GLU A 76 -5.43 5.54 5.43
CA GLU A 76 -6.88 5.51 5.24
C GLU A 76 -7.23 6.25 3.96
N ARG A 77 -8.15 5.66 3.20
CA ARG A 77 -8.81 6.34 2.09
C ARG A 77 -9.94 7.20 2.67
N PHE A 78 -10.03 8.47 2.27
CA PHE A 78 -11.05 9.32 2.86
C PHE A 78 -11.89 10.14 1.88
N GLU A 79 -11.45 10.36 0.64
CA GLU A 79 -12.22 11.19 -0.30
C GLU A 79 -11.97 10.81 -1.77
N PRO A 80 -12.97 10.28 -2.49
CA PRO A 80 -14.18 9.70 -1.94
C PRO A 80 -13.90 8.34 -1.31
N LYS A 81 -14.68 7.95 -0.34
CA LYS A 81 -14.58 6.61 0.23
C LYS A 81 -15.22 5.56 -0.67
N PHE A 82 -16.30 5.92 -1.37
CA PHE A 82 -16.98 4.99 -2.27
C PHE A 82 -15.97 4.39 -3.27
N PRO A 83 -15.97 3.08 -3.53
CA PRO A 83 -16.99 2.09 -3.18
C PRO A 83 -16.92 1.50 -1.77
N PHE A 84 -16.07 2.06 -0.91
CA PHE A 84 -15.92 1.61 0.47
C PHE A 84 -16.70 2.50 1.42
N ASN A 85 -17.22 1.91 2.52
CA ASN A 85 -17.62 2.68 3.68
C ASN A 85 -16.39 3.15 4.44
N PHE A 86 -15.39 2.27 4.53
CA PHE A 86 -14.05 2.62 5.03
C PHE A 86 -13.01 1.67 4.42
N MET A 87 -11.76 2.13 4.37
CA MET A 87 -10.62 1.32 3.97
C MET A 87 -9.42 1.76 4.81
N LYS A 88 -8.95 0.87 5.67
CA LYS A 88 -7.82 1.09 6.58
C LYS A 88 -6.72 0.11 6.25
N ILE A 89 -5.48 0.61 6.17
CA ILE A 89 -4.33 -0.17 5.72
C ILE A 89 -3.19 0.00 6.70
N ILE A 90 -2.64 -1.12 7.16
CA ILE A 90 -1.44 -1.13 8.00
C ILE A 90 -0.36 -1.91 7.27
N TRP A 91 0.84 -1.34 7.16
CA TRP A 91 2.02 -2.06 6.68
C TRP A 91 2.95 -2.27 7.86
N LEU A 92 3.32 -3.52 8.11
CA LEU A 92 4.29 -3.90 9.14
C LEU A 92 5.60 -4.26 8.47
N TYR A 93 6.70 -3.83 9.08
CA TYR A 93 8.06 -4.13 8.62
C TYR A 93 8.74 -4.94 9.72
N THR A 94 8.88 -6.25 9.53
CA THR A 94 9.41 -7.14 10.57
C THR A 94 10.81 -7.62 10.18
N PRO A 95 11.85 -7.29 10.98
CA PRO A 95 13.20 -7.83 10.73
C PRO A 95 13.23 -9.34 10.82
N LYS A 96 13.85 -9.97 9.84
CA LYS A 96 14.05 -11.41 9.74
C LYS A 96 15.53 -11.69 9.42
N PRO A 97 16.02 -12.94 9.64
CA PRO A 97 17.41 -13.26 9.30
C PRO A 97 17.79 -13.00 7.85
N ASP A 98 16.85 -13.14 6.92
CA ASP A 98 17.06 -12.99 5.48
C ASP A 98 16.49 -11.71 4.89
N GLY A 99 16.16 -10.73 5.75
CA GLY A 99 15.71 -9.42 5.28
C GLY A 99 14.59 -8.83 6.11
N ILE A 100 13.69 -8.12 5.45
CA ILE A 100 12.53 -7.47 6.07
C ILE A 100 11.27 -8.13 5.54
N GLU A 101 10.43 -8.64 6.44
CA GLU A 101 9.10 -9.09 6.05
C GLU A 101 8.17 -7.90 6.00
N LEU A 102 7.72 -7.55 4.79
CA LEU A 102 6.73 -6.50 4.58
C LEU A 102 5.36 -7.15 4.56
N THR A 103 4.50 -6.74 5.50
CA THR A 103 3.15 -7.30 5.66
C THR A 103 2.13 -6.21 5.41
N TRP A 104 1.19 -6.47 4.52
CA TRP A 104 0.07 -5.57 4.21
C TRP A 104 -1.20 -6.12 4.82
N ILE A 105 -1.77 -5.36 5.75
CA ILE A 105 -3.03 -5.68 6.43
C ILE A 105 -4.05 -4.64 6.00
N GLN A 106 -5.22 -5.11 5.53
CA GLN A 106 -6.29 -4.22 5.11
C GLN A 106 -7.59 -4.62 5.77
N HIS A 107 -8.27 -3.62 6.33
CA HIS A 107 -9.62 -3.75 6.90
C HIS A 107 -10.52 -2.83 6.12
N PHE A 108 -11.67 -3.35 5.68
CA PHE A 108 -12.58 -2.53 4.89
C PHE A 108 -14.02 -3.02 5.03
N GLN A 109 -14.92 -2.18 4.58
CA GLN A 109 -16.32 -2.54 4.41
C GLN A 109 -16.77 -1.91 3.10
N MET A 110 -17.42 -2.69 2.25
CA MET A 110 -17.96 -2.18 1.00
C MET A 110 -19.27 -1.45 1.26
N ASP A 111 -19.51 -0.37 0.51
CA ASP A 111 -20.80 0.27 0.46
C ASP A 111 -21.82 -0.73 -0.13
N PRO A 112 -23.02 -0.86 0.46
CA PRO A 112 -24.04 -1.76 -0.11
C PRO A 112 -24.39 -1.46 -1.56
N LYS A 113 -24.17 -0.24 -2.03
CA LYS A 113 -24.42 0.16 -3.42
C LYS A 113 -23.27 -0.19 -4.35
N ALA A 114 -22.13 -0.69 -3.82
CA ALA A 114 -21.00 -1.04 -4.64
C ALA A 114 -21.31 -2.30 -5.47
N LYS A 115 -20.60 -2.42 -6.59
CA LYS A 115 -20.75 -3.54 -7.52
C LYS A 115 -20.38 -4.88 -6.88
N PHE A 116 -19.36 -4.87 -6.00
CA PHE A 116 -18.82 -6.07 -5.37
C PHE A 116 -18.98 -6.00 -3.85
N ASN A 117 -19.21 -7.17 -3.23
CA ASN A 117 -19.32 -7.28 -1.78
C ASN A 117 -17.95 -7.49 -1.11
N ASP A 118 -17.93 -7.52 0.22
CA ASP A 118 -16.69 -7.67 0.99
C ASP A 118 -15.91 -8.93 0.59
N SER A 119 -16.58 -10.05 0.46
CA SER A 119 -15.93 -11.32 0.14
C SER A 119 -15.27 -11.30 -1.24
N GLN A 120 -15.96 -10.72 -2.22
CA GLN A 120 -15.40 -10.61 -3.57
C GLN A 120 -14.17 -9.70 -3.59
N VAL A 121 -14.24 -8.58 -2.89
CA VAL A 121 -13.14 -7.62 -2.82
C VAL A 121 -11.96 -8.20 -2.05
N GLU A 122 -12.18 -9.00 -1.00
CA GLU A 122 -11.09 -9.72 -0.33
C GLU A 122 -10.28 -10.56 -1.33
N GLY A 123 -10.97 -11.27 -2.20
CA GLY A 123 -10.30 -12.07 -3.23
C GLY A 123 -9.47 -11.21 -4.19
N PHE A 124 -10.02 -10.10 -4.64
CA PHE A 124 -9.30 -9.18 -5.54
C PHE A 124 -8.08 -8.57 -4.85
N ILE A 125 -8.23 -8.14 -3.60
CA ILE A 125 -7.12 -7.53 -2.84
C ILE A 125 -6.02 -8.56 -2.57
N ASN A 126 -6.38 -9.78 -2.17
CA ASN A 126 -5.37 -10.82 -1.92
C ASN A 126 -4.56 -11.11 -3.17
N GLU A 127 -5.22 -11.28 -4.30
CA GLU A 127 -4.54 -11.55 -5.57
C GLU A 127 -3.66 -10.37 -5.98
N GLY A 128 -4.19 -9.16 -5.92
CA GLY A 128 -3.45 -7.95 -6.27
C GLY A 128 -2.27 -7.69 -5.34
N SER A 129 -2.45 -7.90 -4.04
CA SER A 129 -1.39 -7.69 -3.04
C SER A 129 -0.24 -8.66 -3.24
N GLN A 130 -0.53 -9.94 -3.49
CA GLN A 130 0.52 -10.94 -3.75
C GLN A 130 1.33 -10.57 -4.99
N HIS A 131 0.66 -10.12 -6.04
CA HIS A 131 1.32 -9.67 -7.26
C HIS A 131 2.17 -8.42 -7.01
N ASN A 132 1.62 -7.43 -6.33
CA ASN A 132 2.29 -6.15 -6.10
C ASN A 132 3.46 -6.27 -5.12
N LEU A 133 3.32 -7.06 -4.07
CA LEU A 133 4.42 -7.30 -3.12
C LEU A 133 5.64 -7.88 -3.83
N LYS A 134 5.43 -8.74 -4.83
CA LYS A 134 6.54 -9.28 -5.61
C LYS A 134 7.24 -8.19 -6.42
N ILE A 135 6.50 -7.24 -6.97
CA ILE A 135 7.08 -6.11 -7.70
C ILE A 135 7.90 -5.24 -6.74
N PHE A 136 7.36 -4.93 -5.56
CA PHE A 136 8.09 -4.20 -4.52
C PHE A 136 9.41 -4.90 -4.18
N LYS A 137 9.35 -6.20 -3.95
CA LYS A 137 10.54 -7.00 -3.64
C LYS A 137 11.59 -6.90 -4.74
N ASP A 138 11.18 -7.13 -5.98
CA ASP A 138 12.11 -7.14 -7.12
C ASP A 138 12.79 -5.79 -7.32
N ILE A 139 12.03 -4.70 -7.23
CA ILE A 139 12.56 -3.35 -7.39
C ILE A 139 13.51 -2.99 -6.24
N ILE A 140 13.08 -3.24 -5.01
CA ILE A 140 13.88 -2.88 -3.83
C ILE A 140 15.17 -3.70 -3.77
N GLU A 141 15.10 -5.00 -4.01
CA GLU A 141 16.29 -5.86 -4.01
C GLU A 141 17.25 -5.48 -5.13
N ASN A 142 16.72 -5.11 -6.29
CA ASN A 142 17.56 -4.67 -7.41
C ASN A 142 18.33 -3.39 -7.03
N GLU A 143 17.68 -2.43 -6.41
CA GLU A 143 18.34 -1.19 -5.98
C GLU A 143 19.30 -1.43 -4.83
N ALA A 144 19.02 -2.37 -3.93
CA ALA A 144 19.91 -2.73 -2.85
C ALA A 144 21.23 -3.35 -3.36
N GLY A 145 21.18 -4.01 -4.52
CA GLY A 145 22.37 -4.64 -5.12
C GLY A 145 23.25 -3.68 -5.90
N GLU A 146 22.83 -2.44 -6.07
CA GLU A 146 23.61 -1.42 -6.81
C GLU A 146 24.78 -0.82 -6.01
#